data_af86988b041b93af878f9cbde6c3995b
#
_entry.id   af86988b041b93af878f9cbde6c3995b
#
_cell.length_a   1.000
_cell.length_b   1.000
_cell.length_c   1.000
_cell.angle_alpha   90.00
_cell.angle_beta   90.00
_cell.angle_gamma   90.00
#
_symmetry.space_group_name_H-M   'P 1'
#
loop_
_entity.id
_entity.type
_entity.pdbx_description
1 polymer ?
#
loop_
_entity_poly.entity_id
_entity_poly.type
_entity_poly.pdbx_seq_one_letter_code
_entity_poly.pdbx_strand_id
1 'polypeptide(L)'
;MKVLELFSGLGGWRYALRDRGHVLAAYDVSEAANATYALNHGDDPRARELATLPSREVAELGADTWVLSPPCQPFCRMGNHQGLEDPRSRAFCHLMELFQQAPPDRLVLENVGGFLGSDAHALLSEQLRNQGMHQLEFQACSSHFGLPNQRPRVFIVASRRSLKALPMPELQPGPLADYLDQEEDERLYLRSETLARHIHGLDLVEPGDRRSTCFIGGYGRRFVASGPFLKTNLGVRRFSPSEVARLLGLPAGFRFPEALSFQSRYRLLGNGLSIPVAAWALDHL
;
A
#
# COMPACT_ATOMS: atom_id res chain seq x y z
N MET A 1 -8.51 -17.16 8.40
CA MET A 1 -8.79 -16.81 6.99
C MET A 1 -7.80 -17.52 6.09
N LYS A 2 -8.26 -18.08 4.97
CA LYS A 2 -7.44 -18.60 3.87
C LYS A 2 -7.37 -17.50 2.81
N VAL A 3 -6.22 -16.88 2.66
CA VAL A 3 -6.12 -15.59 1.95
C VAL A 3 -5.49 -15.75 0.58
N LEU A 4 -6.11 -15.11 -0.42
CA LEU A 4 -5.54 -14.81 -1.72
C LEU A 4 -5.12 -13.35 -1.73
N GLU A 5 -3.81 -13.09 -1.87
CA GLU A 5 -3.23 -11.75 -1.90
C GLU A 5 -2.97 -11.32 -3.35
N LEU A 6 -3.69 -10.32 -3.82
CA LEU A 6 -3.65 -9.82 -5.20
C LEU A 6 -3.02 -8.43 -5.25
N PHE A 7 -2.12 -8.19 -6.21
CA PHE A 7 -1.23 -7.01 -6.21
C PHE A 7 -0.42 -6.94 -4.92
N SER A 8 0.25 -8.05 -4.58
CA SER A 8 0.83 -8.29 -3.26
C SER A 8 1.95 -7.32 -2.88
N GLY A 9 2.66 -6.75 -3.86
CA GLY A 9 3.73 -5.78 -3.61
C GLY A 9 4.76 -6.30 -2.61
N LEU A 10 4.95 -5.57 -1.51
CA LEU A 10 5.86 -5.90 -0.42
C LEU A 10 5.32 -6.96 0.58
N GLY A 11 4.12 -7.49 0.37
CA GLY A 11 3.44 -8.34 1.34
C GLY A 11 2.83 -7.56 2.51
N GLY A 12 2.35 -6.36 2.24
CA GLY A 12 1.77 -5.51 3.27
C GLY A 12 0.54 -6.13 3.93
N TRP A 13 -0.32 -6.79 3.15
CA TRP A 13 -1.45 -7.52 3.70
C TRP A 13 -1.02 -8.71 4.56
N ARG A 14 0.03 -9.43 4.16
CA ARG A 14 0.56 -10.55 4.95
C ARG A 14 1.06 -10.07 6.32
N TYR A 15 1.74 -8.94 6.40
CA TYR A 15 2.08 -8.32 7.68
C TYR A 15 0.83 -7.89 8.48
N ALA A 16 -0.17 -7.34 7.82
CA ALA A 16 -1.41 -6.90 8.46
C ALA A 16 -2.26 -8.05 8.97
N LEU A 17 -2.22 -9.22 8.34
CA LEU A 17 -2.96 -10.42 8.73
C LEU A 17 -2.56 -10.92 10.12
N ARG A 18 -1.28 -10.85 10.49
CA ARG A 18 -0.78 -11.41 11.76
C ARG A 18 -1.26 -12.87 11.92
N ASP A 19 -1.89 -13.17 13.06
CA ASP A 19 -2.42 -14.52 13.39
C ASP A 19 -3.85 -14.77 12.87
N ARG A 20 -4.46 -13.82 12.11
CA ARG A 20 -5.86 -13.91 11.63
C ARG A 20 -6.03 -14.91 10.48
N GLY A 21 -4.95 -15.28 9.82
CA GLY A 21 -5.00 -16.18 8.67
C GLY A 21 -3.64 -16.40 8.02
N HIS A 22 -3.64 -17.19 6.96
CA HIS A 22 -2.46 -17.48 6.16
C HIS A 22 -2.73 -17.22 4.68
N VAL A 23 -1.70 -16.77 3.97
CA VAL A 23 -1.74 -16.54 2.53
C VAL A 23 -1.51 -17.86 1.82
N LEU A 24 -2.49 -18.27 1.00
CA LEU A 24 -2.40 -19.48 0.16
C LEU A 24 -1.63 -19.21 -1.12
N ALA A 25 -1.81 -18.04 -1.68
CA ALA A 25 -1.09 -17.55 -2.85
C ALA A 25 -1.05 -16.02 -2.85
N ALA A 26 0.07 -15.48 -3.32
CA ALA A 26 0.27 -14.05 -3.57
C ALA A 26 0.63 -13.85 -5.05
N TYR A 27 0.15 -12.76 -5.65
CA TYR A 27 0.38 -12.46 -7.06
C TYR A 27 0.82 -11.01 -7.25
N ASP A 28 1.93 -10.81 -7.94
CA ASP A 28 2.39 -9.52 -8.44
C ASP A 28 3.22 -9.70 -9.71
N VAL A 29 3.20 -8.73 -10.61
CA VAL A 29 4.00 -8.74 -11.85
C VAL A 29 5.41 -8.19 -11.64
N SER A 30 5.67 -7.52 -10.53
CA SER A 30 6.94 -6.84 -10.26
C SER A 30 7.96 -7.81 -9.65
N GLU A 31 9.00 -8.16 -10.39
CA GLU A 31 10.11 -8.97 -9.88
C GLU A 31 10.73 -8.39 -8.62
N ALA A 32 10.90 -7.05 -8.56
CA ALA A 32 11.45 -6.37 -7.38
C ALA A 32 10.53 -6.51 -6.15
N ALA A 33 9.21 -6.47 -6.35
CA ALA A 33 8.23 -6.72 -5.30
C ALA A 33 8.30 -8.16 -4.84
N ASN A 34 8.25 -9.12 -5.77
CA ASN A 34 8.31 -10.54 -5.48
C ASN A 34 9.59 -10.95 -4.74
N ALA A 35 10.75 -10.46 -5.18
CA ALA A 35 12.01 -10.72 -4.49
C ALA A 35 12.03 -10.13 -3.06
N THR A 36 11.41 -8.95 -2.87
CA THR A 36 11.29 -8.35 -1.53
C THR A 36 10.30 -9.14 -0.66
N TYR A 37 9.19 -9.56 -1.22
CA TYR A 37 8.20 -10.40 -0.55
C TYR A 37 8.84 -11.72 -0.08
N ALA A 38 9.49 -12.45 -0.99
CA ALA A 38 10.15 -13.73 -0.70
C ALA A 38 11.20 -13.62 0.41
N LEU A 39 12.03 -12.54 0.36
CA LEU A 39 13.05 -12.29 1.38
C LEU A 39 12.46 -12.12 2.79
N ASN A 40 11.26 -11.56 2.90
CA ASN A 40 10.65 -11.22 4.19
C ASN A 40 9.66 -12.27 4.70
N HIS A 41 9.08 -13.07 3.81
CA HIS A 41 8.02 -14.01 4.18
C HIS A 41 8.38 -15.47 3.91
N GLY A 42 9.46 -15.74 3.21
CA GLY A 42 9.91 -17.11 2.92
C GLY A 42 9.12 -17.84 1.82
N ASP A 43 8.13 -17.17 1.21
CA ASP A 43 7.31 -17.72 0.13
C ASP A 43 7.45 -16.87 -1.12
N ASP A 44 7.50 -17.51 -2.29
CA ASP A 44 7.59 -16.84 -3.58
C ASP A 44 6.21 -16.46 -4.11
N PRO A 45 5.92 -15.17 -4.29
CA PRO A 45 4.72 -14.76 -5.01
C PRO A 45 4.75 -15.25 -6.46
N ARG A 46 3.58 -15.55 -7.00
CA ARG A 46 3.46 -15.92 -8.40
C ARG A 46 3.60 -14.69 -9.29
N ALA A 47 4.68 -14.65 -10.07
CA ALA A 47 4.96 -13.58 -11.04
C ALA A 47 4.02 -13.75 -12.24
N ARG A 48 2.79 -13.26 -12.12
CA ARG A 48 1.76 -13.38 -13.15
C ARG A 48 0.97 -12.11 -13.32
N GLU A 49 0.64 -11.80 -14.57
CA GLU A 49 -0.31 -10.74 -14.87
C GLU A 49 -1.74 -11.23 -14.53
N LEU A 50 -2.40 -10.48 -13.63
CA LEU A 50 -3.72 -10.85 -13.12
C LEU A 50 -4.81 -10.80 -14.19
N ALA A 51 -4.61 -10.04 -15.29
CA ALA A 51 -5.52 -10.02 -16.43
C ALA A 51 -5.60 -11.37 -17.18
N THR A 52 -4.71 -12.32 -16.90
CA THR A 52 -4.66 -13.64 -17.52
C THR A 52 -4.79 -14.78 -16.50
N LEU A 53 -5.17 -14.49 -15.26
CA LEU A 53 -5.30 -15.48 -14.20
C LEU A 53 -6.52 -16.39 -14.48
N PRO A 54 -6.34 -17.73 -14.63
CA PRO A 54 -7.44 -18.63 -14.92
C PRO A 54 -8.40 -18.78 -13.73
N SER A 55 -9.71 -18.78 -13.99
CA SER A 55 -10.73 -18.98 -12.95
C SER A 55 -10.58 -20.30 -12.21
N ARG A 56 -10.18 -21.34 -12.94
CA ARG A 56 -9.90 -22.66 -12.34
C ARG A 56 -8.81 -22.58 -11.29
N GLU A 57 -7.72 -21.85 -11.55
CA GLU A 57 -6.60 -21.70 -10.59
C GLU A 57 -7.09 -21.01 -9.30
N VAL A 58 -7.91 -19.97 -9.42
CA VAL A 58 -8.50 -19.26 -8.28
C VAL A 58 -9.43 -20.17 -7.47
N ALA A 59 -10.28 -20.93 -8.15
CA ALA A 59 -11.21 -21.86 -7.50
C ALA A 59 -10.48 -23.00 -6.78
N GLU A 60 -9.43 -23.57 -7.39
CA GLU A 60 -8.63 -24.65 -6.81
C GLU A 60 -7.85 -24.21 -5.55
N LEU A 61 -7.52 -22.92 -5.40
CA LEU A 61 -6.89 -22.41 -4.18
C LEU A 61 -7.81 -22.50 -2.96
N GLY A 62 -9.11 -22.43 -3.14
CA GLY A 62 -10.09 -22.50 -2.04
C GLY A 62 -9.90 -21.39 -1.01
N ALA A 63 -9.48 -20.19 -1.46
CA ALA A 63 -9.34 -19.02 -0.60
C ALA A 63 -10.72 -18.49 -0.19
N ASP A 64 -10.91 -18.28 1.10
CA ASP A 64 -12.15 -17.70 1.66
C ASP A 64 -12.10 -16.17 1.77
N THR A 65 -10.94 -15.59 1.58
CA THR A 65 -10.69 -14.14 1.74
C THR A 65 -9.78 -13.64 0.63
N TRP A 66 -10.20 -12.58 -0.06
CA TRP A 66 -9.33 -11.86 -1.00
C TRP A 66 -8.91 -10.53 -0.39
N VAL A 67 -7.61 -10.24 -0.46
CA VAL A 67 -7.05 -8.93 -0.12
C VAL A 67 -6.35 -8.36 -1.34
N LEU A 68 -6.62 -7.10 -1.68
CA LEU A 68 -6.12 -6.52 -2.91
C LEU A 68 -5.84 -5.02 -2.80
N SER A 69 -4.77 -4.58 -3.46
CA SER A 69 -4.39 -3.18 -3.59
C SER A 69 -4.11 -2.86 -5.07
N PRO A 70 -5.16 -2.74 -5.90
CA PRO A 70 -4.99 -2.53 -7.33
C PRO A 70 -4.32 -1.19 -7.64
N PRO A 71 -3.62 -1.06 -8.79
CA PRO A 71 -2.95 0.17 -9.18
C PRO A 71 -3.89 1.39 -9.15
N CYS A 72 -3.43 2.47 -8.50
CA CYS A 72 -4.21 3.70 -8.34
C CYS A 72 -4.21 4.63 -9.57
N GLN A 73 -3.32 4.40 -10.54
CA GLN A 73 -3.07 5.34 -11.62
C GLN A 73 -4.27 5.64 -12.52
N PRO A 74 -5.21 4.72 -12.81
CA PRO A 74 -6.43 5.07 -13.52
C PRO A 74 -7.35 6.02 -12.73
N PHE A 75 -7.22 6.07 -11.39
CA PHE A 75 -8.16 6.72 -10.47
C PHE A 75 -7.55 7.93 -9.72
N CYS A 76 -6.25 8.16 -9.81
CA CYS A 76 -5.61 9.28 -9.11
C CYS A 76 -5.74 10.59 -9.90
N ARG A 77 -5.75 11.73 -9.17
CA ARG A 77 -5.86 13.09 -9.76
C ARG A 77 -4.80 13.41 -10.82
N MET A 78 -3.67 12.71 -10.82
CA MET A 78 -2.58 12.85 -11.79
C MET A 78 -2.61 11.77 -12.88
N GLY A 79 -3.65 10.93 -12.93
CA GLY A 79 -3.85 9.90 -13.95
C GLY A 79 -4.54 10.46 -15.20
N ASN A 80 -4.60 9.64 -16.25
CA ASN A 80 -5.22 10.01 -17.53
C ASN A 80 -6.76 10.05 -17.49
N HIS A 81 -7.39 9.76 -16.35
CA HIS A 81 -8.85 9.71 -16.15
C HIS A 81 -9.62 8.81 -17.16
N GLN A 82 -8.96 7.78 -17.69
CA GLN A 82 -9.57 6.83 -18.65
C GLN A 82 -10.39 5.72 -17.96
N GLY A 83 -10.43 5.71 -16.61
CA GLY A 83 -11.24 4.75 -15.85
C GLY A 83 -10.94 3.29 -16.22
N LEU A 84 -11.98 2.53 -16.51
CA LEU A 84 -11.87 1.11 -16.89
C LEU A 84 -11.28 0.87 -18.30
N GLU A 85 -11.26 1.87 -19.17
CA GLU A 85 -10.64 1.76 -20.51
C GLU A 85 -9.11 1.83 -20.46
N ASP A 86 -8.53 2.31 -19.36
CA ASP A 86 -7.07 2.31 -19.17
C ASP A 86 -6.55 0.85 -19.17
N PRO A 87 -5.51 0.53 -19.97
CA PRO A 87 -4.94 -0.83 -19.98
C PRO A 87 -4.54 -1.36 -18.58
N ARG A 88 -4.23 -0.47 -17.64
CA ARG A 88 -3.91 -0.82 -16.24
C ARG A 88 -5.12 -1.28 -15.43
N SER A 89 -6.33 -0.98 -15.90
CA SER A 89 -7.59 -1.46 -15.31
C SER A 89 -7.95 -2.89 -15.73
N ARG A 90 -7.33 -3.43 -16.77
CA ARG A 90 -7.65 -4.78 -17.29
C ARG A 90 -7.57 -5.86 -16.24
N ALA A 91 -6.49 -5.83 -15.42
CA ALA A 91 -6.33 -6.78 -14.33
C ALA A 91 -7.47 -6.68 -13.32
N PHE A 92 -7.90 -5.46 -12.97
CA PHE A 92 -9.02 -5.25 -12.06
C PHE A 92 -10.35 -5.72 -12.66
N CYS A 93 -10.64 -5.40 -13.92
CA CYS A 93 -11.85 -5.86 -14.62
C CYS A 93 -11.89 -7.39 -14.64
N HIS A 94 -10.79 -8.03 -15.03
CA HIS A 94 -10.71 -9.50 -15.05
C HIS A 94 -10.91 -10.11 -13.66
N LEU A 95 -10.35 -9.50 -12.60
CA LEU A 95 -10.61 -9.96 -11.24
C LEU A 95 -12.08 -9.86 -10.84
N MET A 96 -12.83 -8.88 -11.37
CA MET A 96 -14.28 -8.80 -11.13
C MET A 96 -15.03 -9.92 -11.84
N GLU A 97 -14.58 -10.33 -13.03
CA GLU A 97 -15.10 -11.52 -13.71
C GLU A 97 -14.82 -12.81 -12.92
N LEU A 98 -13.59 -12.95 -12.40
CA LEU A 98 -13.22 -14.08 -11.55
C LEU A 98 -14.02 -14.09 -10.24
N PHE A 99 -14.27 -12.91 -9.67
CA PHE A 99 -15.10 -12.76 -8.49
C PHE A 99 -16.54 -13.25 -8.69
N GLN A 100 -17.11 -13.07 -9.89
CA GLN A 100 -18.43 -13.64 -10.23
C GLN A 100 -18.40 -15.18 -10.27
N GLN A 101 -17.31 -15.76 -10.78
CA GLN A 101 -17.20 -17.21 -10.99
C GLN A 101 -16.81 -17.98 -9.73
N ALA A 102 -15.98 -17.39 -8.88
CA ALA A 102 -15.45 -17.99 -7.65
C ALA A 102 -15.36 -16.95 -6.52
N PRO A 103 -16.50 -16.43 -6.03
CA PRO A 103 -16.52 -15.38 -5.04
C PRO A 103 -16.00 -15.89 -3.67
N PRO A 104 -15.11 -15.14 -3.00
CA PRO A 104 -14.71 -15.46 -1.64
C PRO A 104 -15.83 -15.14 -0.63
N ASP A 105 -15.68 -15.58 0.60
CA ASP A 105 -16.57 -15.17 1.71
C ASP A 105 -16.31 -13.73 2.16
N ARG A 106 -15.08 -13.23 1.96
CA ARG A 106 -14.59 -11.93 2.42
C ARG A 106 -13.70 -11.26 1.38
N LEU A 107 -13.78 -9.96 1.31
CA LEU A 107 -12.90 -9.13 0.46
C LEU A 107 -12.47 -7.88 1.22
N VAL A 108 -11.20 -7.52 1.13
CA VAL A 108 -10.69 -6.22 1.57
C VAL A 108 -9.88 -5.59 0.45
N LEU A 109 -10.31 -4.42 0.02
CA LEU A 109 -9.62 -3.61 -1.00
C LEU A 109 -9.08 -2.34 -0.37
N GLU A 110 -7.84 -1.97 -0.73
CA GLU A 110 -7.25 -0.67 -0.42
C GLU A 110 -6.95 0.11 -1.70
N ASN A 111 -7.19 1.43 -1.67
CA ASN A 111 -6.83 2.33 -2.76
C ASN A 111 -6.71 3.78 -2.30
N VAL A 112 -6.37 4.68 -3.21
CA VAL A 112 -6.38 6.14 -2.99
C VAL A 112 -7.81 6.70 -2.99
N GLY A 113 -8.00 7.89 -2.39
CA GLY A 113 -9.31 8.53 -2.28
C GLY A 113 -10.05 8.70 -3.61
N GLY A 114 -9.33 8.88 -4.72
CA GLY A 114 -9.94 9.00 -6.06
C GLY A 114 -10.56 7.70 -6.60
N PHE A 115 -10.41 6.58 -5.90
CA PHE A 115 -11.12 5.33 -6.23
C PHE A 115 -12.62 5.44 -5.95
N LEU A 116 -13.00 6.11 -4.87
CA LEU A 116 -14.42 6.33 -4.57
C LEU A 116 -15.09 7.18 -5.64
N GLY A 117 -16.25 6.73 -6.09
CA GLY A 117 -17.01 7.37 -7.17
C GLY A 117 -16.48 7.12 -8.58
N SER A 118 -15.41 6.31 -8.74
CA SER A 118 -14.93 5.86 -10.06
C SER A 118 -15.77 4.71 -10.61
N ASP A 119 -15.64 4.44 -11.91
CA ASP A 119 -16.29 3.28 -12.56
C ASP A 119 -15.86 1.95 -11.95
N ALA A 120 -14.59 1.84 -11.51
CA ALA A 120 -14.09 0.65 -10.83
C ALA A 120 -14.73 0.45 -9.46
N HIS A 121 -14.98 1.54 -8.71
CA HIS A 121 -15.73 1.49 -7.46
C HIS A 121 -17.18 1.05 -7.70
N ALA A 122 -17.84 1.61 -8.71
CA ALA A 122 -19.21 1.22 -9.09
C ALA A 122 -19.29 -0.27 -9.48
N LEU A 123 -18.34 -0.74 -10.30
CA LEU A 123 -18.24 -2.15 -10.71
C LEU A 123 -18.06 -3.07 -9.48
N LEU A 124 -17.12 -2.77 -8.59
CA LEU A 124 -16.90 -3.56 -7.38
C LEU A 124 -18.17 -3.61 -6.51
N SER A 125 -18.77 -2.45 -6.24
CA SER A 125 -19.96 -2.35 -5.39
C SER A 125 -21.16 -3.11 -5.98
N GLU A 126 -21.31 -3.12 -7.31
CA GLU A 126 -22.30 -3.94 -7.99
C GLU A 126 -22.03 -5.43 -7.79
N GLN A 127 -20.78 -5.87 -7.97
CA GLN A 127 -20.41 -7.27 -7.77
C GLN A 127 -20.64 -7.74 -6.33
N LEU A 128 -20.28 -6.91 -5.34
CA LEU A 128 -20.52 -7.22 -3.92
C LEU A 128 -22.01 -7.36 -3.61
N ARG A 129 -22.85 -6.44 -4.13
CA ARG A 129 -24.31 -6.52 -3.99
C ARG A 129 -24.90 -7.78 -4.64
N ASN A 130 -24.45 -8.11 -5.86
CA ASN A 130 -24.93 -9.28 -6.58
C ASN A 130 -24.59 -10.59 -5.85
N GLN A 131 -23.51 -10.59 -5.05
CA GLN A 131 -23.10 -11.71 -4.20
C GLN A 131 -23.73 -11.67 -2.80
N GLY A 132 -24.60 -10.71 -2.51
CA GLY A 132 -25.28 -10.56 -1.21
C GLY A 132 -24.31 -10.25 -0.05
N MET A 133 -23.19 -9.58 -0.33
CA MET A 133 -22.21 -9.25 0.70
C MET A 133 -22.57 -7.96 1.42
N HIS A 134 -22.38 -7.95 2.74
CA HIS A 134 -22.35 -6.73 3.54
C HIS A 134 -21.08 -5.96 3.21
N GLN A 135 -21.15 -4.63 3.17
CA GLN A 135 -20.05 -3.75 2.77
C GLN A 135 -19.88 -2.61 3.77
N LEU A 136 -18.64 -2.30 4.12
CA LEU A 136 -18.22 -1.08 4.82
C LEU A 136 -17.19 -0.35 3.96
N GLU A 137 -17.35 0.96 3.84
CA GLU A 137 -16.39 1.84 3.15
C GLU A 137 -15.95 2.93 4.10
N PHE A 138 -14.66 3.16 4.17
CA PHE A 138 -14.11 4.23 4.99
C PHE A 138 -12.78 4.74 4.44
N GLN A 139 -12.46 5.97 4.80
CA GLN A 139 -11.15 6.55 4.57
C GLN A 139 -10.39 6.60 5.89
N ALA A 140 -9.16 6.08 5.88
CA ALA A 140 -8.29 6.08 7.05
C ALA A 140 -6.90 6.63 6.69
N CYS A 141 -6.25 7.26 7.66
CA CYS A 141 -4.90 7.80 7.52
C CYS A 141 -3.97 7.17 8.55
N SER A 142 -2.73 6.92 8.17
CA SER A 142 -1.70 6.36 9.07
C SER A 142 -1.54 7.18 10.36
N SER A 143 -1.77 8.48 10.29
CA SER A 143 -1.69 9.37 11.45
C SER A 143 -2.71 9.05 12.55
N HIS A 144 -3.88 8.53 12.22
CA HIS A 144 -4.86 8.08 13.22
C HIS A 144 -4.38 6.87 14.01
N PHE A 145 -3.39 6.16 13.50
CA PHE A 145 -2.80 4.94 14.07
C PHE A 145 -1.44 5.19 14.75
N GLY A 146 -1.12 6.45 15.06
CA GLY A 146 0.10 6.82 15.76
C GLY A 146 1.36 6.93 14.89
N LEU A 147 1.25 6.80 13.57
CA LEU A 147 2.38 6.98 12.66
C LEU A 147 2.45 8.44 12.18
N PRO A 148 3.60 9.13 12.26
CA PRO A 148 3.76 10.50 11.78
C PRO A 148 3.85 10.55 10.24
N ASN A 149 2.89 9.91 9.54
CA ASN A 149 2.81 9.83 8.08
C ASN A 149 1.38 10.09 7.62
N GLN A 150 1.16 11.19 6.94
CA GLN A 150 -0.14 11.57 6.37
C GLN A 150 -0.39 10.80 5.07
N ARG A 151 -0.87 9.56 5.21
CA ARG A 151 -1.17 8.66 4.09
C ARG A 151 -2.65 8.27 4.09
N PRO A 152 -3.56 9.15 3.64
CA PRO A 152 -4.98 8.82 3.54
C PRO A 152 -5.21 7.75 2.45
N ARG A 153 -5.98 6.72 2.78
CA ARG A 153 -6.40 5.64 1.87
C ARG A 153 -7.85 5.28 2.12
N VAL A 154 -8.49 4.79 1.08
CA VAL A 154 -9.82 4.22 1.12
C VAL A 154 -9.71 2.72 1.31
N PHE A 155 -10.57 2.18 2.13
CA PHE A 155 -10.75 0.75 2.32
C PHE A 155 -12.19 0.38 2.05
N ILE A 156 -12.37 -0.74 1.35
CA ILE A 156 -13.66 -1.39 1.15
C ILE A 156 -13.53 -2.77 1.77
N VAL A 157 -14.33 -3.02 2.79
CA VAL A 157 -14.39 -4.31 3.50
C VAL A 157 -15.73 -4.94 3.21
N ALA A 158 -15.72 -6.16 2.72
CA ALA A 158 -16.94 -6.88 2.38
C ALA A 158 -16.94 -8.31 2.93
N SER A 159 -18.11 -8.80 3.34
CA SER A 159 -18.27 -10.15 3.89
C SER A 159 -19.69 -10.68 3.66
N ARG A 160 -19.81 -12.01 3.46
CA ARG A 160 -21.14 -12.69 3.50
C ARG A 160 -21.75 -12.70 4.89
N ARG A 161 -20.93 -12.50 5.94
CA ARG A 161 -21.38 -12.35 7.32
C ARG A 161 -21.45 -10.87 7.68
N SER A 162 -22.17 -10.55 8.74
CA SER A 162 -22.23 -9.18 9.25
C SER A 162 -20.85 -8.68 9.63
N LEU A 163 -20.56 -7.43 9.26
CA LEU A 163 -19.32 -6.74 9.57
C LEU A 163 -19.40 -6.02 10.92
N LYS A 164 -18.26 -5.84 11.57
CA LYS A 164 -18.15 -5.02 12.79
C LYS A 164 -17.82 -3.58 12.39
N ALA A 165 -18.64 -2.63 12.75
CA ALA A 165 -18.29 -1.21 12.65
C ALA A 165 -17.42 -0.82 13.85
N LEU A 166 -16.11 -0.69 13.65
CA LEU A 166 -15.16 -0.29 14.68
C LEU A 166 -14.93 1.23 14.63
N PRO A 167 -14.78 1.90 15.80
CA PRO A 167 -14.43 3.31 15.81
C PRO A 167 -13.04 3.53 15.22
N MET A 168 -12.85 4.67 14.53
CA MET A 168 -11.52 5.07 14.03
C MET A 168 -10.61 5.34 15.23
N PRO A 169 -9.40 4.75 15.27
CA PRO A 169 -8.40 5.11 16.27
C PRO A 169 -7.99 6.58 16.14
N GLU A 170 -7.66 7.19 17.27
CA GLU A 170 -7.18 8.58 17.37
C GLU A 170 -5.86 8.65 18.17
N LEU A 171 -4.92 7.79 17.82
CA LEU A 171 -3.60 7.76 18.45
C LEU A 171 -2.77 8.97 18.01
N GLN A 172 -2.09 9.58 18.97
CA GLN A 172 -1.19 10.69 18.67
C GLN A 172 0.12 10.17 18.08
N PRO A 173 0.56 10.67 16.90
CA PRO A 173 1.84 10.26 16.32
C PRO A 173 3.02 10.62 17.23
N GLY A 174 4.03 9.73 17.32
CA GLY A 174 5.34 10.01 17.90
C GLY A 174 6.15 10.99 17.03
N PRO A 175 7.29 11.49 17.53
CA PRO A 175 8.19 12.31 16.76
C PRO A 175 8.87 11.51 15.66
N LEU A 176 9.24 12.16 14.54
CA LEU A 176 9.97 11.52 13.44
C LEU A 176 11.29 10.90 13.91
N ALA A 177 11.91 11.45 14.96
CA ALA A 177 13.14 10.94 15.53
C ALA A 177 13.08 9.43 15.88
N ASP A 178 11.92 8.92 16.31
CA ASP A 178 11.72 7.50 16.64
C ASP A 178 11.82 6.56 15.42
N TYR A 179 11.78 7.12 14.23
CA TYR A 179 11.77 6.40 12.95
C TYR A 179 13.05 6.57 12.13
N LEU A 180 14.02 7.38 12.61
CA LEU A 180 15.26 7.65 11.90
C LEU A 180 16.29 6.54 12.10
N ASP A 181 17.19 6.42 11.14
CA ASP A 181 18.36 5.56 11.25
C ASP A 181 19.35 6.18 12.26
N GLN A 182 20.08 5.32 12.97
CA GLN A 182 21.12 5.79 13.91
C GLN A 182 22.37 6.29 13.18
N GLU A 183 22.67 5.71 12.03
CA GLU A 183 23.83 6.05 11.21
C GLU A 183 23.41 6.97 10.06
N GLU A 184 24.22 7.99 9.82
CA GLU A 184 24.02 8.91 8.71
C GLU A 184 24.51 8.28 7.40
N ASP A 185 23.70 8.42 6.36
CA ASP A 185 24.06 8.02 4.99
C ASP A 185 24.22 9.27 4.11
N GLU A 186 25.47 9.62 3.78
CA GLU A 186 25.79 10.80 2.97
C GLU A 186 25.08 10.81 1.60
N ARG A 187 24.75 9.64 1.06
CA ARG A 187 24.05 9.51 -0.23
C ARG A 187 22.62 10.08 -0.21
N LEU A 188 22.03 10.26 0.97
CA LEU A 188 20.70 10.80 1.13
C LEU A 188 20.64 12.32 1.08
N TYR A 189 21.80 13.00 1.30
CA TYR A 189 21.86 14.45 1.35
C TYR A 189 21.70 15.10 -0.02
N LEU A 190 20.96 16.20 -0.06
CA LEU A 190 20.81 16.98 -1.28
C LEU A 190 22.05 17.85 -1.49
N ARG A 191 22.55 17.84 -2.72
CA ARG A 191 23.61 18.77 -3.12
C ARG A 191 23.10 20.22 -3.04
N SER A 192 23.96 21.15 -2.70
CA SER A 192 23.64 22.57 -2.52
C SER A 192 22.89 23.17 -3.72
N GLU A 193 23.32 22.84 -4.95
CA GLU A 193 22.67 23.30 -6.18
C GLU A 193 21.23 22.76 -6.32
N THR A 194 21.01 21.49 -5.96
CA THR A 194 19.70 20.85 -6.00
C THR A 194 18.79 21.47 -4.95
N LEU A 195 19.32 21.70 -3.75
CA LEU A 195 18.60 22.32 -2.65
C LEU A 195 18.17 23.75 -3.04
N ALA A 196 19.10 24.57 -3.53
CA ALA A 196 18.82 25.94 -3.96
C ALA A 196 17.73 26.00 -5.05
N ARG A 197 17.71 25.05 -5.98
CA ARG A 197 16.72 24.97 -7.07
C ARG A 197 15.32 24.61 -6.57
N HIS A 198 15.20 23.78 -5.55
CA HIS A 198 13.93 23.16 -5.16
C HIS A 198 13.42 23.56 -3.78
N ILE A 199 14.18 24.37 -3.01
CA ILE A 199 13.91 24.70 -1.59
C ILE A 199 12.47 25.16 -1.33
N HIS A 200 11.90 25.99 -2.21
CA HIS A 200 10.55 26.52 -2.05
C HIS A 200 9.44 25.50 -2.32
N GLY A 201 9.76 24.36 -2.91
CA GLY A 201 8.80 23.28 -3.20
C GLY A 201 8.99 22.03 -2.33
N LEU A 202 10.02 22.01 -1.44
CA LEU A 202 10.24 20.90 -0.54
C LEU A 202 9.30 20.97 0.67
N ASP A 203 8.72 19.84 1.04
CA ASP A 203 8.12 19.67 2.36
C ASP A 203 9.24 19.35 3.36
N LEU A 204 9.69 20.36 4.10
CA LEU A 204 10.76 20.21 5.08
C LEU A 204 10.17 19.85 6.44
N VAL A 205 10.78 18.85 7.07
CA VAL A 205 10.44 18.40 8.42
C VAL A 205 11.72 18.27 9.27
N GLU A 206 11.56 18.37 10.57
CA GLU A 206 12.62 18.22 11.56
C GLU A 206 12.42 16.93 12.39
N PRO A 207 13.45 16.39 13.06
CA PRO A 207 13.31 15.16 13.87
C PRO A 207 12.24 15.23 14.94
N GLY A 208 11.97 16.40 15.50
CA GLY A 208 10.94 16.64 16.51
C GLY A 208 9.51 16.68 15.98
N ASP A 209 9.32 16.81 14.66
CA ASP A 209 7.99 16.88 14.07
C ASP A 209 7.23 15.56 14.22
N ARG A 210 5.91 15.68 14.39
CA ARG A 210 4.99 14.56 14.53
C ARG A 210 4.15 14.32 13.27
N ARG A 211 4.66 14.78 12.14
CA ARG A 211 4.03 14.65 10.83
C ARG A 211 5.05 14.47 9.72
N SER A 212 4.64 13.77 8.68
CA SER A 212 5.27 13.80 7.35
C SER A 212 4.17 13.70 6.29
N THR A 213 4.41 14.24 5.10
CA THR A 213 3.52 14.00 3.96
C THR A 213 3.70 12.58 3.42
N CYS A 214 2.77 12.17 2.55
CA CYS A 214 2.79 10.83 1.96
C CYS A 214 4.00 10.64 1.04
N PHE A 215 4.79 9.61 1.30
CA PHE A 215 5.80 9.13 0.35
C PHE A 215 5.10 8.47 -0.84
N ILE A 216 5.44 8.91 -2.05
CA ILE A 216 4.94 8.32 -3.29
C ILE A 216 6.05 7.51 -4.00
N GLY A 217 5.69 6.67 -4.96
CA GLY A 217 6.66 5.85 -5.71
C GLY A 217 7.73 6.65 -6.47
N GLY A 218 7.50 7.95 -6.68
CA GLY A 218 8.45 8.87 -7.31
C GLY A 218 9.46 9.53 -6.36
N TYR A 219 9.41 9.28 -5.05
CA TYR A 219 10.20 9.97 -4.02
C TYR A 219 11.71 9.97 -4.29
N GLY A 220 12.26 8.87 -4.81
CA GLY A 220 13.68 8.78 -5.14
C GLY A 220 14.15 9.71 -6.27
N ARG A 221 13.24 10.27 -7.09
CA ARG A 221 13.54 11.09 -8.26
C ARG A 221 12.94 12.49 -8.22
N ARG A 222 11.79 12.63 -7.59
CA ARG A 222 11.06 13.91 -7.52
C ARG A 222 11.45 14.65 -6.24
N PHE A 223 11.28 15.96 -6.27
CA PHE A 223 11.54 16.85 -5.13
C PHE A 223 10.25 17.48 -4.62
N VAL A 224 9.34 17.80 -5.51
CA VAL A 224 8.06 18.46 -5.17
C VAL A 224 6.94 17.42 -5.14
N ALA A 225 6.06 17.53 -4.13
CA ALA A 225 4.89 16.67 -3.94
C ALA A 225 5.19 15.14 -3.98
N SER A 226 6.36 14.75 -3.46
CA SER A 226 6.79 13.33 -3.50
C SER A 226 6.94 12.68 -2.13
N GLY A 227 7.00 13.47 -1.09
CA GLY A 227 7.24 13.12 0.30
C GLY A 227 8.07 14.21 0.99
N PRO A 228 8.28 14.12 2.30
CA PRO A 228 9.04 15.09 3.08
C PRO A 228 10.54 14.91 2.90
N PHE A 229 11.29 15.96 3.24
CA PHE A 229 12.75 15.97 3.36
C PHE A 229 13.14 16.35 4.77
N LEU A 230 14.09 15.63 5.35
CA LEU A 230 14.54 15.84 6.71
C LEU A 230 15.62 16.92 6.76
N LYS A 231 15.38 17.93 7.58
CA LYS A 231 16.38 18.95 7.91
C LYS A 231 17.17 18.48 9.13
N THR A 232 18.48 18.40 9.01
CA THR A 232 19.43 18.04 10.06
C THR A 232 20.47 19.13 10.23
N ASN A 233 21.33 18.97 11.22
CA ASN A 233 22.48 19.88 11.42
C ASN A 233 23.51 19.82 10.26
N LEU A 234 23.53 18.70 9.50
CA LEU A 234 24.44 18.51 8.36
C LEU A 234 23.83 18.99 7.02
N GLY A 235 22.54 19.29 7.00
CA GLY A 235 21.84 19.75 5.80
C GLY A 235 20.47 19.14 5.62
N VAL A 236 19.99 19.11 4.38
CA VAL A 236 18.68 18.54 4.01
C VAL A 236 18.88 17.21 3.29
N ARG A 237 18.19 16.18 3.75
CA ARG A 237 18.28 14.84 3.18
C ARG A 237 16.93 14.19 2.89
N ARG A 238 16.93 13.17 2.04
CA ARG A 238 15.81 12.23 1.96
C ARG A 238 15.77 11.34 3.19
N PHE A 239 14.59 10.83 3.48
CA PHE A 239 14.46 9.68 4.38
C PHE A 239 15.05 8.44 3.69
N SER A 240 15.74 7.59 4.43
CA SER A 240 16.22 6.31 3.90
C SER A 240 15.05 5.38 3.58
N PRO A 241 15.24 4.35 2.73
CA PRO A 241 14.20 3.33 2.53
C PRO A 241 13.78 2.63 3.83
N SER A 242 14.70 2.44 4.78
CA SER A 242 14.41 1.83 6.09
C SER A 242 13.54 2.73 6.96
N GLU A 243 13.82 4.03 6.98
CA GLU A 243 13.02 5.03 7.68
C GLU A 243 11.59 5.11 7.11
N VAL A 244 11.45 5.11 5.77
CA VAL A 244 10.13 5.09 5.12
C VAL A 244 9.38 3.80 5.42
N ALA A 245 10.08 2.66 5.49
CA ALA A 245 9.48 1.38 5.86
C ALA A 245 8.89 1.42 7.27
N ARG A 246 9.64 1.97 8.25
CA ARG A 246 9.15 2.18 9.62
C ARG A 246 7.94 3.12 9.68
N LEU A 247 7.94 4.18 8.87
CA LEU A 247 6.81 5.13 8.76
C LEU A 247 5.56 4.52 8.09
N LEU A 248 5.68 3.37 7.42
CA LEU A 248 4.55 2.55 6.98
C LEU A 248 4.11 1.51 8.01
N GLY A 249 4.85 1.37 9.13
CA GLY A 249 4.60 0.37 10.16
C GLY A 249 5.11 -1.03 9.80
N LEU A 250 6.03 -1.14 8.84
CA LEU A 250 6.72 -2.41 8.58
C LEU A 250 7.62 -2.77 9.78
N PRO A 251 7.79 -4.07 10.11
CA PRO A 251 8.54 -4.49 11.27
C PRO A 251 10.04 -4.17 11.15
N ALA A 252 10.74 -4.06 12.27
CA ALA A 252 12.18 -3.77 12.32
C ALA A 252 13.03 -4.79 11.54
N GLY A 253 12.56 -6.04 11.40
CA GLY A 253 13.22 -7.08 10.61
C GLY A 253 12.98 -7.00 9.10
N PHE A 254 12.18 -6.05 8.60
CA PHE A 254 11.92 -5.88 7.17
C PHE A 254 13.20 -5.50 6.41
N ARG A 255 13.45 -6.19 5.29
CA ARG A 255 14.66 -5.99 4.47
C ARG A 255 14.32 -5.91 3.00
N PHE A 256 15.17 -5.21 2.26
CA PHE A 256 15.18 -5.25 0.79
C PHE A 256 16.31 -6.14 0.29
N PRO A 257 16.15 -6.81 -0.87
CA PRO A 257 17.27 -7.40 -1.58
C PRO A 257 18.38 -6.36 -1.80
N GLU A 258 19.63 -6.73 -1.58
CA GLU A 258 20.78 -5.81 -1.71
C GLU A 258 20.90 -5.22 -3.11
N ALA A 259 20.60 -6.02 -4.14
CA ALA A 259 20.63 -5.62 -5.54
C ALA A 259 19.64 -4.51 -5.91
N LEU A 260 18.63 -4.23 -5.06
CA LEU A 260 17.65 -3.18 -5.35
C LEU A 260 18.22 -1.80 -5.08
N SER A 261 18.18 -0.94 -6.10
CA SER A 261 18.54 0.47 -5.97
C SER A 261 17.59 1.20 -4.99
N PHE A 262 18.06 2.30 -4.39
CA PHE A 262 17.21 3.17 -3.56
C PHE A 262 15.94 3.60 -4.28
N GLN A 263 16.06 3.91 -5.57
CA GLN A 263 14.92 4.29 -6.39
C GLN A 263 13.86 3.19 -6.49
N SER A 264 14.28 1.94 -6.67
CA SER A 264 13.37 0.78 -6.69
C SER A 264 12.71 0.58 -5.32
N ARG A 265 13.50 0.69 -4.24
CA ARG A 265 12.99 0.59 -2.85
C ARG A 265 11.94 1.67 -2.56
N TYR A 266 12.20 2.93 -2.92
CA TYR A 266 11.21 4.02 -2.76
C TYR A 266 9.94 3.80 -3.59
N ARG A 267 10.10 3.27 -4.81
CA ARG A 267 8.93 2.96 -5.65
C ARG A 267 8.04 1.90 -5.01
N LEU A 268 8.63 0.86 -4.44
CA LEU A 268 7.90 -0.19 -3.73
C LEU A 268 7.21 0.35 -2.47
N LEU A 269 7.92 1.12 -1.64
CA LEU A 269 7.37 1.73 -0.43
C LEU A 269 6.25 2.73 -0.73
N GLY A 270 6.42 3.55 -1.75
CA GLY A 270 5.40 4.52 -2.16
C GLY A 270 4.08 3.88 -2.59
N ASN A 271 4.15 2.64 -3.10
CA ASN A 271 2.98 1.82 -3.44
C ASN A 271 2.55 0.88 -2.30
N GLY A 272 3.32 0.81 -1.21
CA GLY A 272 3.04 -0.10 -0.10
C GLY A 272 1.86 0.34 0.78
N LEU A 273 1.41 -0.56 1.64
CA LEU A 273 0.36 -0.33 2.63
C LEU A 273 0.88 0.32 3.91
N SER A 274 0.00 1.02 4.62
CA SER A 274 0.19 1.29 6.04
C SER A 274 -0.28 0.07 6.83
N ILE A 275 0.65 -0.62 7.48
CA ILE A 275 0.37 -1.90 8.12
C ILE A 275 -0.67 -1.78 9.25
N PRO A 276 -0.61 -0.80 10.17
CA PRO A 276 -1.62 -0.67 11.21
C PRO A 276 -3.03 -0.39 10.67
N VAL A 277 -3.13 0.42 9.61
CA VAL A 277 -4.42 0.72 8.98
C VAL A 277 -5.00 -0.53 8.31
N ALA A 278 -4.18 -1.26 7.57
CA ALA A 278 -4.61 -2.51 6.92
C ALA A 278 -5.02 -3.59 7.95
N ALA A 279 -4.30 -3.68 9.07
CA ALA A 279 -4.65 -4.60 10.15
C ALA A 279 -6.00 -4.24 10.78
N TRP A 280 -6.25 -2.94 11.02
CA TRP A 280 -7.54 -2.47 11.53
C TRP A 280 -8.67 -2.69 10.52
N ALA A 281 -8.41 -2.51 9.22
CA ALA A 281 -9.41 -2.84 8.19
C ALA A 281 -9.83 -4.31 8.24
N LEU A 282 -8.89 -5.24 8.50
CA LEU A 282 -9.19 -6.67 8.69
C LEU A 282 -9.97 -6.98 9.97
N ASP A 283 -9.89 -6.12 11.00
CA ASP A 283 -10.63 -6.32 12.26
C ASP A 283 -12.15 -6.11 12.12
N HIS A 284 -12.60 -5.51 11.02
CA HIS A 284 -14.01 -5.37 10.67
C HIS A 284 -14.65 -6.69 10.16
N LEU A 285 -13.84 -7.65 9.70
CA LEU A 285 -14.29 -8.98 9.26
C LEU A 285 -14.62 -9.88 10.45
#